data_803ba6ae71f7e1c2f7f92a59db42d33c
#
_entry.id   803ba6ae71f7e1c2f7f92a59db42d33c
#
_cell.length_a   1.000
_cell.length_b   1.000
_cell.length_c   1.000
_cell.angle_alpha   90.00
_cell.angle_beta   90.00
_cell.angle_gamma   90.00
#
_symmetry.space_group_name_H-M   'P 1'
#
loop_
_entity.id
_entity.type
_entity.pdbx_description
1 polymer ?
#
loop_
_entity_poly.entity_id
_entity_poly.type
_entity_poly.pdbx_seq_one_letter_code
_entity_poly.pdbx_strand_id
1 'polypeptide(L)'
;MRVLLIAPDSDLPGASDEVDAIIGATGLVVRLLSGAVVERDIISELDDHPTDLLWVAGHGNQSGIVLSDGTWPTEAITAIVRAHSIKYVFLNSCSSIYTANTIAEDGGADVICTLIDIPDKTAYRTGALLARRLAAHDGSFRLAYESSRPGANSSYVYIPADLGDRNRMGNGQGQTRGAFEIWARDEIYSLRERMILLEQVFAGKGSIPFSVYVAGFAIAIALISYLLVSFPGGG
;
A
#
# COMPACT_ATOMS: atom_id res chain seq x y z
N MET A 1 3.37 -20.00 -2.57
CA MET A 1 3.24 -18.74 -3.31
C MET A 1 4.58 -18.37 -3.92
N ARG A 2 4.62 -18.02 -5.20
CA ARG A 2 5.84 -17.60 -5.93
C ARG A 2 5.92 -16.07 -5.87
N VAL A 3 7.03 -15.56 -5.38
CA VAL A 3 7.25 -14.13 -5.14
C VAL A 3 8.40 -13.65 -6.02
N LEU A 4 8.19 -12.58 -6.77
CA LEU A 4 9.28 -11.77 -7.31
C LEU A 4 9.47 -10.57 -6.40
N LEU A 5 10.59 -10.54 -5.69
CA LEU A 5 10.99 -9.45 -4.82
C LEU A 5 11.94 -8.51 -5.59
N ILE A 6 11.53 -7.26 -5.72
CA ILE A 6 12.30 -6.20 -6.34
C ILE A 6 12.79 -5.27 -5.24
N ALA A 7 14.11 -5.24 -5.02
CA ALA A 7 14.78 -4.37 -4.06
C ALA A 7 15.94 -3.65 -4.79
N PRO A 8 15.66 -2.56 -5.53
CA PRO A 8 16.69 -1.81 -6.21
C PRO A 8 17.72 -1.30 -5.22
N ASP A 9 18.95 -1.05 -5.69
CA ASP A 9 19.97 -0.36 -4.91
C ASP A 9 19.39 0.93 -4.35
N SER A 10 19.03 0.87 -3.08
CA SER A 10 18.53 1.99 -2.34
C SER A 10 19.46 2.22 -1.17
N ASP A 11 19.68 3.46 -0.85
CA ASP A 11 20.32 3.92 0.37
C ASP A 11 19.47 3.67 1.63
N LEU A 12 18.43 2.81 1.50
CA LEU A 12 17.54 2.42 2.58
C LEU A 12 18.17 1.33 3.45
N PRO A 13 18.63 1.64 4.67
CA PRO A 13 19.32 0.66 5.53
C PRO A 13 18.47 -0.53 5.93
N GLY A 14 17.13 -0.38 5.93
CA GLY A 14 16.21 -1.43 6.29
C GLY A 14 15.84 -2.40 5.17
N ALA A 15 16.20 -2.11 3.92
CA ALA A 15 15.82 -2.95 2.78
C ALA A 15 16.43 -4.35 2.86
N SER A 16 17.67 -4.49 3.31
CA SER A 16 18.32 -5.79 3.50
C SER A 16 17.62 -6.64 4.57
N ASP A 17 17.20 -6.05 5.68
CA ASP A 17 16.50 -6.76 6.75
C ASP A 17 15.13 -7.28 6.29
N GLU A 18 14.44 -6.50 5.43
CA GLU A 18 13.19 -6.93 4.80
C GLU A 18 13.42 -8.10 3.84
N VAL A 19 14.41 -7.97 2.95
CA VAL A 19 14.80 -9.02 2.00
C VAL A 19 15.11 -10.33 2.73
N ASP A 20 15.92 -10.30 3.78
CA ASP A 20 16.27 -11.47 4.58
C ASP A 20 15.04 -12.10 5.25
N ALA A 21 14.13 -11.28 5.77
CA ALA A 21 12.90 -11.77 6.37
C ALA A 21 11.96 -12.46 5.36
N ILE A 22 11.90 -11.95 4.12
CA ILE A 22 11.08 -12.51 3.06
C ILE A 22 11.68 -13.83 2.56
N ILE A 23 12.99 -13.86 2.31
CA ILE A 23 13.70 -15.07 1.87
C ILE A 23 13.64 -16.18 2.94
N GLY A 24 13.69 -15.80 4.21
CA GLY A 24 13.57 -16.74 5.34
C GLY A 24 12.14 -17.22 5.62
N ALA A 25 11.11 -16.66 4.98
CA ALA A 25 9.72 -17.02 5.23
C ALA A 25 9.38 -18.39 4.59
N THR A 26 9.06 -19.39 5.42
CA THR A 26 8.74 -20.75 4.98
C THR A 26 7.48 -20.75 4.09
N GLY A 27 7.50 -21.52 2.99
CA GLY A 27 6.35 -21.66 2.07
C GLY A 27 6.28 -20.60 0.97
N LEU A 28 7.19 -19.62 0.96
CA LEU A 28 7.39 -18.70 -0.15
C LEU A 28 8.54 -19.21 -1.05
N VAL A 29 8.30 -19.16 -2.35
CA VAL A 29 9.36 -19.39 -3.36
C VAL A 29 9.76 -18.02 -3.87
N VAL A 30 10.84 -17.47 -3.32
CA VAL A 30 11.27 -16.09 -3.56
C VAL A 30 12.37 -16.03 -4.60
N ARG A 31 12.21 -15.20 -5.60
CA ARG A 31 13.26 -14.73 -6.51
C ARG A 31 13.51 -13.27 -6.22
N LEU A 32 14.77 -12.90 -6.18
CA LEU A 32 15.23 -11.58 -5.81
C LEU A 32 15.90 -10.88 -6.99
N LEU A 33 15.41 -9.70 -7.33
CA LEU A 33 16.14 -8.71 -8.10
C LEU A 33 16.59 -7.60 -7.17
N SER A 34 17.89 -7.44 -6.99
CA SER A 34 18.50 -6.42 -6.13
C SER A 34 19.72 -5.80 -6.81
N GLY A 35 20.13 -4.65 -6.29
CA GLY A 35 21.20 -3.90 -6.90
C GLY A 35 20.71 -3.02 -8.04
N ALA A 36 21.49 -2.90 -9.09
CA ALA A 36 21.18 -2.08 -10.26
C ALA A 36 20.02 -2.69 -11.09
N VAL A 37 18.81 -2.66 -10.55
CA VAL A 37 17.61 -3.20 -11.19
C VAL A 37 17.04 -2.19 -12.19
N VAL A 38 16.76 -2.64 -13.40
CA VAL A 38 16.08 -1.88 -14.44
C VAL A 38 14.81 -2.61 -14.92
N GLU A 39 13.88 -1.91 -15.59
CA GLU A 39 12.62 -2.48 -16.03
C GLU A 39 12.80 -3.75 -16.89
N ARG A 40 13.78 -3.76 -17.79
CA ARG A 40 14.07 -4.93 -18.64
C ARG A 40 14.39 -6.18 -17.84
N ASP A 41 15.08 -6.07 -16.71
CA ASP A 41 15.45 -7.22 -15.89
C ASP A 41 14.20 -7.82 -15.22
N ILE A 42 13.27 -6.96 -14.82
CA ILE A 42 11.97 -7.36 -14.25
C ILE A 42 11.14 -8.13 -15.30
N ILE A 43 11.04 -7.59 -16.52
CA ILE A 43 10.31 -8.22 -17.62
C ILE A 43 10.93 -9.60 -17.93
N SER A 44 12.24 -9.66 -18.09
CA SER A 44 12.94 -10.92 -18.37
C SER A 44 12.68 -11.99 -17.29
N GLU A 45 12.72 -11.60 -16.02
CA GLU A 45 12.47 -12.52 -14.89
C GLU A 45 11.01 -13.01 -14.87
N LEU A 46 10.05 -12.15 -15.23
CA LEU A 46 8.64 -12.51 -15.29
C LEU A 46 8.31 -13.38 -16.51
N ASP A 47 8.99 -13.18 -17.66
CA ASP A 47 8.85 -14.00 -18.86
C ASP A 47 9.34 -15.42 -18.62
N ASP A 48 10.45 -15.57 -17.90
CA ASP A 48 11.07 -16.87 -17.63
C ASP A 48 10.36 -17.63 -16.50
N HIS A 49 9.68 -16.92 -15.60
CA HIS A 49 9.18 -17.51 -14.37
C HIS A 49 7.80 -17.01 -13.95
N PRO A 50 6.82 -17.92 -13.79
CA PRO A 50 5.49 -17.54 -13.29
C PRO A 50 5.57 -16.98 -11.88
N THR A 51 4.89 -15.86 -11.65
CA THR A 51 4.87 -15.09 -10.40
C THR A 51 3.45 -14.91 -9.90
N ASP A 52 3.20 -15.18 -8.62
CA ASP A 52 1.90 -14.96 -7.99
C ASP A 52 1.83 -13.59 -7.29
N LEU A 53 2.95 -13.16 -6.70
CA LEU A 53 3.10 -11.91 -5.94
C LEU A 53 4.30 -11.11 -6.45
N LEU A 54 4.05 -9.89 -6.88
CA LEU A 54 5.08 -8.89 -7.11
C LEU A 54 5.28 -8.07 -5.82
N TRP A 55 6.50 -8.11 -5.28
CA TRP A 55 6.86 -7.41 -4.05
C TRP A 55 7.92 -6.35 -4.37
N VAL A 56 7.60 -5.09 -4.09
CA VAL A 56 8.53 -3.98 -4.30
C VAL A 56 8.92 -3.40 -2.95
N ALA A 57 10.22 -3.42 -2.64
CA ALA A 57 10.83 -2.83 -1.45
C ALA A 57 11.83 -1.76 -1.88
N GLY A 58 11.39 -0.50 -1.93
CA GLY A 58 12.24 0.59 -2.43
C GLY A 58 11.56 1.95 -2.42
N HIS A 59 12.19 2.92 -3.07
CA HIS A 59 11.62 4.24 -3.20
C HIS A 59 10.45 4.27 -4.19
N GLY A 60 9.46 5.11 -3.90
CA GLY A 60 8.34 5.37 -4.79
C GLY A 60 7.90 6.83 -4.72
N ASN A 61 7.12 7.22 -5.70
CA ASN A 61 6.47 8.53 -5.77
C ASN A 61 5.12 8.39 -6.49
N GLN A 62 4.42 9.49 -6.68
CA GLN A 62 3.11 9.50 -7.34
C GLN A 62 3.14 9.01 -8.80
N SER A 63 4.31 9.00 -9.46
CA SER A 63 4.45 8.60 -10.86
C SER A 63 4.82 7.12 -11.03
N GLY A 64 5.23 6.43 -9.94
CA GLY A 64 5.64 5.03 -9.98
C GLY A 64 6.73 4.67 -8.98
N ILE A 65 7.53 3.67 -9.32
CA ILE A 65 8.61 3.11 -8.50
C ILE A 65 9.95 3.60 -9.04
N VAL A 66 10.88 3.93 -8.15
CA VAL A 66 12.23 4.34 -8.53
C VAL A 66 13.09 3.09 -8.73
N LEU A 67 13.58 2.90 -9.95
CA LEU A 67 14.58 1.89 -10.33
C LEU A 67 15.93 2.57 -10.56
N SER A 68 16.95 1.78 -10.87
CA SER A 68 18.32 2.28 -11.04
C SER A 68 18.51 3.14 -12.29
N ASP A 69 17.67 2.99 -13.30
CA ASP A 69 17.67 3.75 -14.55
C ASP A 69 16.60 4.85 -14.63
N GLY A 70 15.80 5.02 -13.57
CA GLY A 70 14.76 6.03 -13.50
C GLY A 70 13.47 5.56 -12.84
N THR A 71 12.37 6.26 -13.11
CA THR A 71 11.06 5.88 -12.59
C THR A 71 10.42 4.82 -13.49
N TRP A 72 10.02 3.71 -12.91
CA TRP A 72 9.15 2.71 -13.53
C TRP A 72 7.70 3.21 -13.45
N PRO A 73 7.09 3.61 -14.58
CA PRO A 73 5.82 4.32 -14.53
C PRO A 73 4.66 3.42 -14.12
N THR A 74 3.65 4.00 -13.48
CA THR A 74 2.43 3.30 -13.07
C THR A 74 1.79 2.48 -14.19
N GLU A 75 1.71 3.04 -15.39
CA GLU A 75 1.11 2.40 -16.57
C GLU A 75 1.91 1.17 -17.02
N ALA A 76 3.24 1.25 -16.96
CA ALA A 76 4.11 0.12 -17.29
C ALA A 76 3.98 -1.00 -16.26
N ILE A 77 3.97 -0.67 -14.96
CA ILE A 77 3.74 -1.64 -13.88
C ILE A 77 2.39 -2.35 -14.08
N THR A 78 1.35 -1.58 -14.32
CA THR A 78 -0.01 -2.11 -14.54
C THR A 78 -0.11 -3.03 -15.75
N ALA A 79 0.53 -2.64 -16.85
CA ALA A 79 0.57 -3.46 -18.07
C ALA A 79 1.28 -4.81 -17.84
N ILE A 80 2.39 -4.80 -17.11
CA ILE A 80 3.15 -6.01 -16.75
C ILE A 80 2.35 -6.90 -15.81
N VAL A 81 1.74 -6.34 -14.76
CA VAL A 81 0.89 -7.10 -13.82
C VAL A 81 -0.21 -7.85 -14.57
N ARG A 82 -0.87 -7.17 -15.50
CA ARG A 82 -1.92 -7.78 -16.34
C ARG A 82 -1.36 -8.82 -17.32
N ALA A 83 -0.28 -8.51 -18.02
CA ALA A 83 0.32 -9.41 -19.03
C ALA A 83 0.76 -10.75 -18.42
N HIS A 84 1.32 -10.73 -17.22
CA HIS A 84 1.81 -11.91 -16.52
C HIS A 84 0.78 -12.53 -15.55
N SER A 85 -0.45 -11.98 -15.52
CA SER A 85 -1.54 -12.48 -14.65
C SER A 85 -1.13 -12.55 -13.18
N ILE A 86 -0.38 -11.56 -12.70
CA ILE A 86 0.06 -11.43 -11.31
C ILE A 86 -1.17 -11.15 -10.46
N LYS A 87 -1.37 -11.96 -9.40
CA LYS A 87 -2.58 -11.89 -8.58
C LYS A 87 -2.48 -10.87 -7.45
N TYR A 88 -1.26 -10.67 -6.96
CA TYR A 88 -0.99 -9.88 -5.78
C TYR A 88 0.17 -8.93 -6.00
N VAL A 89 0.05 -7.71 -5.48
CA VAL A 89 1.13 -6.71 -5.53
C VAL A 89 1.29 -6.09 -4.14
N PHE A 90 2.51 -6.06 -3.62
CA PHE A 90 2.85 -5.30 -2.43
C PHE A 90 3.83 -4.19 -2.79
N LEU A 91 3.37 -2.95 -2.65
CA LEU A 91 4.16 -1.75 -2.86
C LEU A 91 4.62 -1.20 -1.52
N ASN A 92 5.78 -1.68 -1.05
CA ASN A 92 6.45 -1.16 0.14
C ASN A 92 7.33 0.03 -0.23
N SER A 93 6.68 1.07 -0.70
CA SER A 93 7.28 2.30 -1.23
C SER A 93 6.41 3.50 -0.89
N CYS A 94 7.02 4.68 -0.72
CA CYS A 94 6.32 5.89 -0.34
C CYS A 94 5.23 6.29 -1.34
N SER A 95 4.09 6.81 -0.83
CA SER A 95 3.02 7.45 -1.62
C SER A 95 2.53 6.63 -2.83
N SER A 96 2.45 5.29 -2.67
CA SER A 96 2.17 4.36 -3.77
C SER A 96 0.66 4.13 -4.06
N ILE A 97 -0.23 4.86 -3.38
CA ILE A 97 -1.70 4.68 -3.49
C ILE A 97 -2.23 4.88 -4.91
N TYR A 98 -1.70 5.86 -5.67
CA TYR A 98 -2.12 6.10 -7.05
C TYR A 98 -1.78 4.88 -7.94
N THR A 99 -0.54 4.43 -7.87
CA THR A 99 -0.08 3.23 -8.60
C THR A 99 -0.90 2.00 -8.21
N ALA A 100 -1.19 1.83 -6.93
CA ALA A 100 -1.97 0.71 -6.41
C ALA A 100 -3.41 0.69 -6.93
N ASN A 101 -4.09 1.83 -6.97
CA ASN A 101 -5.44 1.94 -7.54
C ASN A 101 -5.45 1.54 -9.01
N THR A 102 -4.51 2.08 -9.82
CA THR A 102 -4.42 1.76 -11.24
C THR A 102 -4.15 0.26 -11.47
N ILE A 103 -3.27 -0.34 -10.67
CA ILE A 103 -3.01 -1.79 -10.74
C ILE A 103 -4.27 -2.60 -10.38
N ALA A 104 -4.99 -2.23 -9.33
CA ALA A 104 -6.19 -2.96 -8.91
C ALA A 104 -7.32 -2.85 -9.96
N GLU A 105 -7.52 -1.66 -10.54
CA GLU A 105 -8.59 -1.39 -11.51
C GLU A 105 -8.28 -1.98 -12.89
N ASP A 106 -7.08 -1.74 -13.42
CA ASP A 106 -6.71 -2.06 -14.80
C ASP A 106 -5.79 -3.29 -14.89
N GLY A 107 -5.00 -3.56 -13.86
CA GLY A 107 -4.11 -4.71 -13.77
C GLY A 107 -4.79 -5.98 -13.30
N GLY A 108 -5.87 -5.86 -12.52
CA GLY A 108 -6.65 -6.98 -12.01
C GLY A 108 -5.97 -7.74 -10.85
N ALA A 109 -5.12 -7.08 -10.07
CA ALA A 109 -4.43 -7.65 -8.91
C ALA A 109 -4.88 -7.01 -7.61
N ASP A 110 -4.95 -7.81 -6.54
CA ASP A 110 -5.08 -7.28 -5.19
C ASP A 110 -3.80 -6.56 -4.77
N VAL A 111 -3.89 -5.36 -4.21
CA VAL A 111 -2.73 -4.55 -3.88
C VAL A 111 -2.71 -4.18 -2.40
N ILE A 112 -1.53 -4.30 -1.76
CA ILE A 112 -1.22 -3.62 -0.51
C ILE A 112 -0.24 -2.51 -0.83
N CYS A 113 -0.51 -1.30 -0.36
CA CYS A 113 0.31 -0.12 -0.65
C CYS A 113 0.34 0.85 0.53
N THR A 114 1.13 1.92 0.40
CA THR A 114 1.19 3.01 1.37
C THR A 114 0.35 4.21 0.90
N LEU A 115 -0.32 4.86 1.86
CA LEU A 115 -1.08 6.09 1.64
C LEU A 115 -0.19 7.33 1.62
N ILE A 116 0.87 7.31 2.41
CA ILE A 116 1.76 8.43 2.68
C ILE A 116 3.21 7.96 2.69
N ASP A 117 4.12 8.91 2.83
CA ASP A 117 5.52 8.58 3.07
C ASP A 117 5.69 7.92 4.44
N ILE A 118 6.46 6.86 4.48
CA ILE A 118 6.69 6.05 5.66
C ILE A 118 8.16 6.03 6.03
N PRO A 119 8.49 6.06 7.35
CA PRO A 119 9.86 5.85 7.78
C PRO A 119 10.36 4.46 7.36
N ASP A 120 11.61 4.38 6.90
CA ASP A 120 12.27 3.14 6.48
C ASP A 120 12.11 2.00 7.50
N LYS A 121 12.37 2.28 8.78
CA LYS A 121 12.16 1.33 9.88
C LYS A 121 10.73 0.77 9.95
N THR A 122 9.73 1.55 9.58
CA THR A 122 8.33 1.10 9.52
C THR A 122 8.12 0.22 8.30
N ALA A 123 8.68 0.60 7.15
CA ALA A 123 8.60 -0.15 5.91
C ALA A 123 9.11 -1.58 6.10
N TYR A 124 10.37 -1.75 6.51
CA TYR A 124 10.94 -3.09 6.64
C TYR A 124 10.24 -3.95 7.70
N ARG A 125 9.80 -3.35 8.82
CA ARG A 125 9.04 -4.09 9.85
C ARG A 125 7.70 -4.60 9.33
N THR A 126 7.01 -3.77 8.55
CA THR A 126 5.73 -4.15 7.95
C THR A 126 5.94 -5.25 6.90
N GLY A 127 6.94 -5.11 6.03
CA GLY A 127 7.28 -6.13 5.06
C GLY A 127 7.65 -7.47 5.72
N ALA A 128 8.55 -7.45 6.71
CA ALA A 128 8.93 -8.64 7.45
C ALA A 128 7.76 -9.30 8.20
N LEU A 129 6.81 -8.51 8.71
CA LEU A 129 5.61 -9.04 9.36
C LEU A 129 4.67 -9.65 8.32
N LEU A 130 4.43 -8.99 7.20
CA LEU A 130 3.59 -9.49 6.11
C LEU A 130 4.11 -10.81 5.56
N ALA A 131 5.43 -10.94 5.33
CA ALA A 131 6.06 -12.18 4.88
C ALA A 131 5.79 -13.34 5.83
N ARG A 132 5.97 -13.13 7.14
CA ARG A 132 5.67 -14.15 8.16
C ARG A 132 4.17 -14.53 8.17
N ARG A 133 3.28 -13.57 7.97
CA ARG A 133 1.83 -13.82 7.93
C ARG A 133 1.41 -14.55 6.66
N LEU A 134 2.02 -14.24 5.51
CA LEU A 134 1.81 -14.98 4.28
C LEU A 134 2.18 -16.47 4.47
N ALA A 135 3.32 -16.74 5.09
CA ALA A 135 3.74 -18.08 5.43
C ALA A 135 2.76 -18.80 6.37
N ALA A 136 2.27 -18.08 7.41
CA ALA A 136 1.35 -18.63 8.40
C ALA A 136 -0.08 -18.87 7.87
N HIS A 137 -0.47 -18.20 6.80
CA HIS A 137 -1.81 -18.29 6.20
C HIS A 137 -1.82 -18.96 4.82
N ASP A 138 -0.87 -19.86 4.55
CA ASP A 138 -0.75 -20.61 3.28
C ASP A 138 -0.78 -19.71 2.03
N GLY A 139 -0.20 -18.52 2.13
CA GLY A 139 -0.15 -17.55 1.05
C GLY A 139 -1.44 -16.75 0.83
N SER A 140 -2.39 -16.75 1.76
CA SER A 140 -3.57 -15.89 1.69
C SER A 140 -3.19 -14.43 1.94
N PHE A 141 -3.12 -13.65 0.85
CA PHE A 141 -2.65 -12.26 0.85
C PHE A 141 -3.52 -11.34 1.72
N ARG A 142 -4.84 -11.47 1.58
CA ARG A 142 -5.78 -10.69 2.38
C ARG A 142 -5.71 -11.02 3.87
N LEU A 143 -5.71 -12.32 4.25
CA LEU A 143 -5.59 -12.71 5.65
C LEU A 143 -4.25 -12.30 6.25
N ALA A 144 -3.17 -12.37 5.46
CA ALA A 144 -1.87 -11.89 5.89
C ALA A 144 -1.89 -10.40 6.21
N TYR A 145 -2.52 -9.57 5.35
CA TYR A 145 -2.70 -8.15 5.60
C TYR A 145 -3.54 -7.90 6.86
N GLU A 146 -4.72 -8.49 6.97
CA GLU A 146 -5.63 -8.31 8.10
C GLU A 146 -4.98 -8.68 9.43
N SER A 147 -4.20 -9.78 9.45
CA SER A 147 -3.48 -10.24 10.66
C SER A 147 -2.20 -9.44 10.96
N SER A 148 -1.70 -8.66 10.00
CA SER A 148 -0.57 -7.74 10.19
C SER A 148 -1.01 -6.38 10.70
N ARG A 149 -2.27 -6.01 10.49
CA ARG A 149 -2.82 -4.68 10.73
C ARG A 149 -2.68 -4.16 12.17
N PRO A 150 -2.84 -4.95 13.24
CA PRO A 150 -2.67 -4.46 14.61
C PRO A 150 -1.24 -4.05 14.96
N GLY A 151 -0.26 -4.55 14.23
CA GLY A 151 1.16 -4.18 14.41
C GLY A 151 1.69 -3.29 13.29
N ALA A 152 0.91 -3.08 12.25
CA ALA A 152 1.23 -2.26 11.12
C ALA A 152 0.75 -0.83 11.35
N ASN A 153 1.54 0.11 10.87
CA ASN A 153 1.15 1.50 10.79
C ASN A 153 -0.13 1.62 9.94
N SER A 154 -1.08 2.49 10.36
CA SER A 154 -2.29 2.87 9.62
C SER A 154 -2.02 3.44 8.22
N SER A 155 -0.75 3.58 7.84
CA SER A 155 -0.32 4.06 6.52
C SER A 155 -0.47 3.04 5.40
N TYR A 156 -0.74 1.77 5.71
CA TYR A 156 -0.94 0.73 4.69
C TYR A 156 -2.42 0.44 4.47
N VAL A 157 -2.78 0.24 3.21
CA VAL A 157 -4.13 -0.15 2.79
C VAL A 157 -4.09 -1.35 1.86
N TYR A 158 -5.18 -2.12 1.90
CA TYR A 158 -5.44 -3.21 0.97
C TYR A 158 -6.52 -2.78 -0.03
N ILE A 159 -6.25 -2.94 -1.32
CA ILE A 159 -7.13 -2.59 -2.43
C ILE A 159 -7.41 -3.88 -3.21
N PRO A 160 -8.64 -4.40 -3.18
CA PRO A 160 -8.98 -5.60 -3.94
C PRO A 160 -9.19 -5.31 -5.43
N ALA A 161 -8.79 -6.24 -6.28
CA ALA A 161 -8.96 -6.20 -7.74
C ALA A 161 -10.42 -6.08 -8.19
N ASP A 162 -11.37 -6.62 -7.40
CA ASP A 162 -12.80 -6.65 -7.74
C ASP A 162 -13.51 -5.29 -7.62
N LEU A 163 -12.82 -4.26 -7.10
CA LEU A 163 -13.36 -2.89 -7.12
C LEU A 163 -13.57 -2.37 -8.55
N GLY A 164 -12.71 -2.76 -9.49
CA GLY A 164 -12.85 -2.41 -10.91
C GLY A 164 -14.10 -3.00 -11.56
N ASP A 165 -14.44 -4.25 -11.26
CA ASP A 165 -15.60 -4.93 -11.83
C ASP A 165 -16.93 -4.40 -11.30
N ARG A 166 -17.01 -4.03 -10.03
CA ARG A 166 -18.23 -3.42 -9.46
C ARG A 166 -18.55 -2.06 -10.08
N ASN A 167 -17.53 -1.35 -10.51
CA ASN A 167 -17.67 -0.03 -11.12
C ASN A 167 -17.99 -0.09 -12.62
N ARG A 168 -17.60 -1.15 -13.33
CA ARG A 168 -17.95 -1.35 -14.76
C ARG A 168 -19.44 -1.66 -14.96
N MET A 169 -20.15 -2.14 -13.92
CA MET A 169 -21.60 -2.41 -13.97
C MET A 169 -22.47 -1.18 -13.61
N GLY A 170 -21.89 -0.11 -13.10
CA GLY A 170 -22.57 1.14 -12.75
C GLY A 170 -21.97 2.32 -13.49
N ASN A 171 -22.75 2.94 -14.37
CA ASN A 171 -22.40 4.14 -15.15
C ASN A 171 -21.31 5.03 -14.51
N GLY A 172 -20.19 5.07 -15.11
CA GLY A 172 -18.98 5.93 -15.13
C GLY A 172 -18.71 7.10 -14.15
N GLN A 173 -19.49 7.32 -13.11
CA GLN A 173 -19.34 8.46 -12.19
C GLN A 173 -19.04 8.07 -10.73
N GLY A 174 -18.86 6.78 -10.41
CA GLY A 174 -18.70 6.30 -9.03
C GLY A 174 -17.28 5.89 -8.63
N GLN A 175 -16.34 5.86 -9.55
CA GLN A 175 -15.08 5.10 -9.42
C GLN A 175 -14.09 5.66 -8.38
N THR A 176 -13.91 6.95 -8.32
CA THR A 176 -13.04 7.60 -7.32
C THR A 176 -13.69 7.72 -5.95
N ARG A 177 -15.02 7.64 -5.89
CA ARG A 177 -15.81 7.86 -4.69
C ARG A 177 -15.73 6.68 -3.71
N GLY A 178 -15.76 5.44 -4.20
CA GLY A 178 -15.75 4.24 -3.34
C GLY A 178 -14.41 4.01 -2.62
N ALA A 179 -13.30 4.12 -3.33
CA ALA A 179 -11.96 4.00 -2.74
C ALA A 179 -11.68 5.15 -1.77
N PHE A 180 -12.14 6.36 -2.10
CA PHE A 180 -12.04 7.52 -1.23
C PHE A 180 -12.96 7.40 0.00
N GLU A 181 -14.16 6.87 -0.12
CA GLU A 181 -15.08 6.65 1.01
C GLU A 181 -14.55 5.58 1.97
N ILE A 182 -13.93 4.52 1.46
CA ILE A 182 -13.26 3.50 2.28
C ILE A 182 -12.06 4.11 3.00
N TRP A 183 -11.21 4.83 2.28
CA TRP A 183 -10.07 5.54 2.87
C TRP A 183 -10.52 6.58 3.91
N ALA A 184 -11.50 7.43 3.58
CA ALA A 184 -12.00 8.45 4.49
C ALA A 184 -12.60 7.84 5.76
N ARG A 185 -13.29 6.71 5.65
CA ARG A 185 -13.83 5.98 6.80
C ARG A 185 -12.71 5.40 7.66
N ASP A 186 -11.71 4.76 7.04
CA ASP A 186 -10.58 4.17 7.76
C ASP A 186 -9.70 5.26 8.41
N GLU A 187 -9.54 6.42 7.77
CA GLU A 187 -8.82 7.56 8.32
C GLU A 187 -9.58 8.21 9.49
N ILE A 188 -10.90 8.31 9.41
CA ILE A 188 -11.74 8.78 10.52
C ILE A 188 -11.62 7.83 11.72
N TYR A 189 -11.60 6.51 11.51
CA TYR A 189 -11.37 5.53 12.59
C TYR A 189 -9.97 5.66 13.18
N SER A 190 -8.94 5.82 12.34
CA SER A 190 -7.55 6.03 12.78
C SER A 190 -7.38 7.33 13.58
N LEU A 191 -7.99 8.43 13.13
CA LEU A 191 -7.99 9.70 13.86
C LEU A 191 -8.71 9.57 15.20
N ARG A 192 -9.80 8.83 15.26
CA ARG A 192 -10.53 8.55 16.50
C ARG A 192 -9.68 7.77 17.49
N GLU A 193 -8.98 6.72 17.07
CA GLU A 193 -8.09 5.94 17.93
C GLU A 193 -6.90 6.77 18.42
N ARG A 194 -6.31 7.62 17.55
CA ARG A 194 -5.26 8.55 17.94
C ARG A 194 -5.75 9.59 18.94
N MET A 195 -6.98 10.07 18.81
CA MET A 195 -7.59 10.98 19.79
C MET A 195 -7.77 10.29 21.14
N ILE A 196 -8.25 9.05 21.18
CA ILE A 196 -8.39 8.28 22.43
C ILE A 196 -7.02 8.08 23.11
N LEU A 197 -5.98 7.78 22.33
CA LEU A 197 -4.60 7.67 22.85
C LEU A 197 -4.07 9.01 23.37
N LEU A 198 -4.34 10.10 22.67
CA LEU A 198 -3.97 11.45 23.11
C LEU A 198 -4.73 11.83 24.39
N GLU A 199 -6.01 11.54 24.50
CA GLU A 199 -6.79 11.74 25.73
C GLU A 199 -6.20 10.97 26.93
N GLN A 200 -5.75 9.72 26.73
CA GLN A 200 -5.10 8.92 27.78
C GLN A 200 -3.73 9.50 28.18
N VAL A 201 -2.95 10.01 27.22
CA VAL A 201 -1.63 10.62 27.48
C VAL A 201 -1.78 11.98 28.18
N PHE A 202 -2.80 12.76 27.85
CA PHE A 202 -3.02 14.10 28.40
C PHE A 202 -3.92 14.14 29.62
N ALA A 203 -4.72 13.11 29.88
CA ALA A 203 -5.48 12.97 31.13
C ALA A 203 -4.60 12.97 32.39
N GLY A 204 -3.29 12.68 32.24
CA GLY A 204 -2.30 12.74 33.32
C GLY A 204 -1.53 14.05 33.45
N LYS A 205 -1.67 15.01 32.50
CA LYS A 205 -0.89 16.27 32.49
C LYS A 205 -1.81 17.45 32.19
N GLY A 206 -2.53 17.92 33.20
CA GLY A 206 -3.13 19.28 33.28
C GLY A 206 -3.60 19.92 31.97
N SER A 207 -4.83 19.65 31.63
CA SER A 207 -5.85 20.40 30.91
C SER A 207 -5.48 21.29 29.70
N ILE A 208 -5.57 20.74 28.50
CA ILE A 208 -6.18 21.48 27.39
C ILE A 208 -7.68 21.18 27.47
N PRO A 209 -8.57 22.18 27.43
CA PRO A 209 -10.01 21.94 27.55
C PRO A 209 -10.51 21.03 26.41
N PHE A 210 -11.31 20.03 26.73
CA PHE A 210 -11.96 19.11 25.77
C PHE A 210 -12.64 19.82 24.61
N SER A 211 -13.14 21.06 24.87
CA SER A 211 -13.73 21.94 23.86
C SER A 211 -12.79 22.29 22.70
N VAL A 212 -11.48 22.35 22.90
CA VAL A 212 -10.50 22.64 21.83
C VAL A 212 -10.34 21.45 20.89
N TYR A 213 -10.43 20.23 21.41
CA TYR A 213 -10.40 19.01 20.60
C TYR A 213 -11.66 18.83 19.77
N VAL A 214 -12.82 19.08 20.38
CA VAL A 214 -14.13 19.03 19.68
C VAL A 214 -14.18 20.06 18.57
N ALA A 215 -13.66 21.27 18.79
CA ALA A 215 -13.59 22.31 17.77
C ALA A 215 -12.64 21.92 16.62
N GLY A 216 -11.46 21.35 16.92
CA GLY A 216 -10.52 20.87 15.90
C GLY A 216 -11.11 19.76 15.03
N PHE A 217 -11.82 18.83 15.64
CA PHE A 217 -12.47 17.71 14.95
C PHE A 217 -13.65 18.18 14.08
N ALA A 218 -14.46 19.11 14.59
CA ALA A 218 -15.55 19.70 13.82
C ALA A 218 -15.04 20.46 12.59
N ILE A 219 -13.92 21.18 12.70
CA ILE A 219 -13.26 21.88 11.59
C ILE A 219 -12.72 20.88 10.58
N ALA A 220 -12.10 19.79 11.01
CA ALA A 220 -11.59 18.75 10.12
C ALA A 220 -12.73 18.07 9.33
N ILE A 221 -13.85 17.73 9.99
CA ILE A 221 -15.05 17.18 9.32
C ILE A 221 -15.63 18.19 8.35
N ALA A 222 -15.74 19.47 8.73
CA ALA A 222 -16.26 20.52 7.87
C ALA A 222 -15.39 20.73 6.63
N LEU A 223 -14.05 20.70 6.77
CA LEU A 223 -13.11 20.79 5.66
C LEU A 223 -13.21 19.58 4.71
N ILE A 224 -13.31 18.38 5.24
CA ILE A 224 -13.50 17.16 4.44
C ILE A 224 -14.84 17.22 3.71
N SER A 225 -15.90 17.62 4.39
CA SER A 225 -17.23 17.79 3.77
C SER A 225 -17.25 18.88 2.72
N TYR A 226 -16.55 19.99 2.95
CA TYR A 226 -16.42 21.09 1.97
C TYR A 226 -15.64 20.65 0.74
N LEU A 227 -14.54 19.91 0.91
CA LEU A 227 -13.77 19.36 -0.20
C LEU A 227 -14.59 18.35 -1.02
N LEU A 228 -15.42 17.54 -0.36
CA LEU A 228 -16.33 16.60 -1.03
C LEU A 228 -17.41 17.28 -1.85
N VAL A 229 -17.89 18.44 -1.42
CA VAL A 229 -18.95 19.20 -2.09
C VAL A 229 -18.39 20.16 -3.15
N SER A 230 -17.18 20.72 -2.93
CA SER A 230 -16.58 21.76 -3.77
C SER A 230 -15.78 21.21 -4.96
N PHE A 231 -15.47 19.91 -4.99
CA PHE A 231 -14.95 19.21 -6.16
C PHE A 231 -15.99 18.18 -6.66
N PRO A 232 -17.15 18.62 -7.21
CA PRO A 232 -17.95 17.75 -8.06
C PRO A 232 -17.07 17.49 -9.28
N GLY A 233 -16.68 16.21 -9.52
CA GLY A 233 -15.76 15.80 -10.54
C GLY A 233 -15.90 16.62 -11.80
N GLY A 234 -14.81 17.25 -12.20
CA GLY A 234 -14.70 17.92 -13.47
C GLY A 234 -14.89 16.89 -14.58
N GLY A 235 -15.85 17.14 -15.43
CA GLY A 235 -16.22 16.34 -16.58
C GLY A 235 -15.15 16.32 -17.66
#